data_1185e9afee55290f971150e7f30843f0
#
_entry.id   1185e9afee55290f971150e7f30843f0
#
_cell.length_a   1.000
_cell.length_b   1.000
_cell.length_c   1.000
_cell.angle_alpha   90.00
_cell.angle_beta   90.00
_cell.angle_gamma   90.00
#
_symmetry.space_group_name_H-M   'P 1'
#
loop_
_entity.id
_entity.type
_entity.pdbx_description
1 polymer ?
#
loop_
_entity_poly.entity_id
_entity_poly.type
_entity_poly.pdbx_seq_one_letter_code
_entity_poly.pdbx_strand_id
1 'polypeptide(L)'
;MYTCTYKEIKLHSTKLLVGISFAAALAVTGCSNKEAPPAPAAAPTASAPAQPPAAPVAATPAAPPPSSTPAVATADGETPGIKAEIQELKRNSGGTLTLKLSLFNGSDKELGFGYNFGDPDHHIKDFGSVGGISLIDAVNKKKYLVARDSEDTCLCSRSVNSVGAGERLNVWAKFPAPPDDVQKINVTIPHFSPADDVPISR
;
A
#
# COMPACT_ATOMS: atom_id res chain seq x y z
N MET A 1 -25.09 -37.52 23.03
CA MET A 1 -25.12 -36.57 24.16
C MET A 1 -23.69 -36.37 24.60
N TYR A 2 -23.04 -35.32 24.14
CA TYR A 2 -21.69 -34.91 24.58
C TYR A 2 -21.82 -33.58 25.30
N THR A 3 -21.60 -33.60 26.61
CA THR A 3 -21.60 -32.45 27.49
C THR A 3 -20.22 -31.76 27.38
N CYS A 4 -20.22 -30.52 26.88
CA CYS A 4 -19.03 -29.68 26.82
C CYS A 4 -18.94 -28.89 28.12
N THR A 5 -17.95 -29.20 28.96
CA THR A 5 -17.66 -28.47 30.20
C THR A 5 -16.83 -27.22 29.89
N TYR A 6 -17.43 -26.06 30.10
CA TYR A 6 -16.79 -24.78 29.99
C TYR A 6 -15.96 -24.49 31.26
N LYS A 7 -14.63 -24.35 31.11
CA LYS A 7 -13.70 -24.04 32.19
C LYS A 7 -13.54 -22.53 32.30
N GLU A 8 -14.12 -21.97 33.34
CA GLU A 8 -13.97 -20.55 33.66
C GLU A 8 -12.51 -20.20 34.05
N ILE A 9 -11.92 -19.25 33.33
CA ILE A 9 -10.62 -18.68 33.69
C ILE A 9 -10.88 -17.46 34.58
N LYS A 10 -10.52 -17.61 35.84
CA LYS A 10 -10.61 -16.59 36.90
C LYS A 10 -9.49 -15.54 36.67
N LEU A 11 -9.89 -14.35 36.23
CA LEU A 11 -9.00 -13.22 36.05
C LEU A 11 -8.70 -12.59 37.43
N HIS A 12 -7.44 -12.69 37.89
CA HIS A 12 -6.98 -12.00 39.10
C HIS A 12 -6.70 -10.51 38.77
N SER A 13 -7.56 -9.66 39.28
CA SER A 13 -7.42 -8.20 39.23
C SER A 13 -6.44 -7.75 40.33
N THR A 14 -5.23 -7.40 39.97
CA THR A 14 -4.28 -6.72 40.88
C THR A 14 -4.36 -5.23 40.66
N LYS A 15 -5.02 -4.55 41.60
CA LYS A 15 -5.05 -3.08 41.69
C LYS A 15 -3.69 -2.58 42.15
N LEU A 16 -3.00 -1.77 41.33
CA LEU A 16 -1.89 -0.96 41.78
C LEU A 16 -2.27 0.52 41.61
N LEU A 17 -2.60 1.14 42.75
CA LEU A 17 -2.76 2.58 42.93
C LEU A 17 -1.38 3.22 43.06
N VAL A 18 -1.01 4.10 42.15
CA VAL A 18 0.03 5.11 42.41
C VAL A 18 -0.49 6.44 41.91
N GLY A 19 -0.87 7.27 42.88
CA GLY A 19 -1.18 8.66 42.66
C GLY A 19 0.08 9.50 42.59
N ILE A 20 0.18 10.39 41.61
CA ILE A 20 1.09 11.54 41.65
C ILE A 20 0.28 12.76 41.20
N SER A 21 -0.05 13.60 42.19
CA SER A 21 -0.52 14.96 41.98
C SER A 21 0.65 15.86 41.59
N PHE A 22 0.54 16.61 40.52
CA PHE A 22 1.33 17.82 40.31
C PHE A 22 0.42 18.95 39.83
N ALA A 23 0.15 19.84 40.74
CA ALA A 23 -0.43 21.15 40.45
C ALA A 23 0.73 22.15 40.22
N ALA A 24 0.71 22.88 39.13
CA ALA A 24 1.44 24.13 39.01
C ALA A 24 0.69 25.05 38.05
N ALA A 25 0.01 26.01 38.65
CA ALA A 25 -0.54 27.18 37.98
C ALA A 25 0.55 28.24 37.81
N LEU A 26 0.63 28.81 36.61
CA LEU A 26 1.29 30.11 36.40
C LEU A 26 0.51 30.88 35.31
N ALA A 27 -0.26 31.87 35.82
CA ALA A 27 -0.83 32.91 35.03
C ALA A 27 0.23 33.98 34.72
N VAL A 28 0.36 34.41 33.48
CA VAL A 28 1.03 35.66 33.12
C VAL A 28 0.14 36.40 32.14
N THR A 29 -0.52 37.42 32.67
CA THR A 29 -1.17 38.50 31.93
C THR A 29 -0.08 39.44 31.39
N GLY A 30 -0.15 39.80 30.12
CA GLY A 30 0.67 40.83 29.51
C GLY A 30 -0.05 41.47 28.33
N CYS A 31 -0.95 42.41 28.62
CA CYS A 31 -1.43 43.39 27.65
C CYS A 31 -0.36 44.44 27.44
N SER A 32 0.09 44.65 26.22
CA SER A 32 0.81 45.85 25.84
C SER A 32 0.23 46.37 24.54
N ASN A 33 -0.57 47.41 24.74
CA ASN A 33 -1.10 48.26 23.69
C ASN A 33 0.04 49.21 23.25
N LYS A 34 0.42 49.20 22.00
CA LYS A 34 1.34 50.22 21.46
C LYS A 34 0.75 50.85 20.22
N GLU A 35 0.45 52.10 20.46
CA GLU A 35 0.02 53.20 19.63
C GLU A 35 0.65 53.23 18.21
N ALA A 36 -0.18 53.46 17.20
CA ALA A 36 0.21 53.60 15.82
C ALA A 36 0.83 54.99 15.56
N PRO A 37 1.93 55.12 14.80
CA PRO A 37 2.40 56.39 14.29
C PRO A 37 1.58 56.86 13.08
N PRO A 38 1.51 58.22 12.84
CA PRO A 38 0.69 58.78 11.77
C PRO A 38 1.26 58.54 10.37
N ALA A 39 0.35 58.43 9.41
CA ALA A 39 0.65 58.22 7.99
C ALA A 39 1.41 59.41 7.35
N PRO A 40 2.42 59.14 6.53
CA PRO A 40 2.97 60.16 5.60
C PRO A 40 2.13 60.29 4.33
N ALA A 41 2.08 61.52 3.85
CA ALA A 41 1.31 62.00 2.72
C ALA A 41 1.60 61.27 1.40
N ALA A 42 0.58 61.25 0.54
CA ALA A 42 0.56 60.72 -0.80
C ALA A 42 1.68 61.36 -1.70
N ALA A 43 2.43 60.48 -2.35
CA ALA A 43 3.29 60.82 -3.48
C ALA A 43 2.63 60.39 -4.80
N PRO A 44 2.92 61.07 -5.93
CA PRO A 44 2.10 60.96 -7.14
C PRO A 44 2.27 59.64 -7.90
N THR A 45 1.16 59.22 -8.45
CA THR A 45 0.97 58.04 -9.29
C THR A 45 1.91 58.10 -10.52
N ALA A 46 2.92 57.25 -10.54
CA ALA A 46 3.65 56.94 -11.76
C ALA A 46 2.86 55.88 -12.54
N SER A 47 2.45 56.21 -13.75
CA SER A 47 1.81 55.29 -14.69
C SER A 47 2.71 54.07 -14.94
N ALA A 48 2.24 52.89 -14.64
CA ALA A 48 2.87 51.64 -15.01
C ALA A 48 2.85 51.45 -16.53
N PRO A 49 3.95 51.00 -17.14
CA PRO A 49 3.97 50.63 -18.55
C PRO A 49 3.03 49.46 -18.81
N ALA A 50 2.24 49.52 -19.87
CA ALA A 50 1.35 48.44 -20.33
C ALA A 50 2.15 47.18 -20.57
N GLN A 51 1.77 46.14 -19.86
CA GLN A 51 2.33 44.80 -20.03
C GLN A 51 1.89 44.24 -21.39
N PRO A 52 2.81 43.68 -22.22
CA PRO A 52 2.44 43.08 -23.50
C PRO A 52 1.48 41.92 -23.27
N PRO A 53 0.57 41.61 -24.22
CA PRO A 53 -0.34 40.46 -24.12
C PRO A 53 0.48 39.17 -23.90
N ALA A 54 0.16 38.42 -22.85
CA ALA A 54 0.75 37.12 -22.62
C ALA A 54 0.48 36.21 -23.85
N ALA A 55 1.54 35.71 -24.45
CA ALA A 55 1.47 34.71 -25.49
C ALA A 55 0.70 33.46 -24.97
N PRO A 56 -0.09 32.79 -25.82
CA PRO A 56 -0.77 31.57 -25.41
C PRO A 56 0.26 30.57 -24.90
N VAL A 57 0.14 30.14 -23.64
CA VAL A 57 0.96 29.05 -23.08
C VAL A 57 0.60 27.82 -23.88
N ALA A 58 1.52 27.34 -24.71
CA ALA A 58 1.35 26.07 -25.40
C ALA A 58 1.13 25.00 -24.33
N ALA A 59 -0.02 24.33 -24.40
CA ALA A 59 -0.31 23.20 -23.54
C ALA A 59 0.83 22.18 -23.69
N THR A 60 1.54 21.93 -22.63
CA THR A 60 2.53 20.84 -22.58
C THR A 60 1.81 19.55 -22.98
N PRO A 61 2.31 18.79 -23.98
CA PRO A 61 1.69 17.51 -24.34
C PRO A 61 1.68 16.64 -23.08
N ALA A 62 0.51 16.11 -22.72
CA ALA A 62 0.37 15.13 -21.66
C ALA A 62 1.34 14.00 -21.93
N ALA A 63 2.14 13.62 -20.92
CA ALA A 63 3.03 12.47 -21.04
C ALA A 63 2.20 11.26 -21.47
N PRO A 64 2.70 10.43 -22.42
CA PRO A 64 1.99 9.24 -22.84
C PRO A 64 1.74 8.35 -21.60
N PRO A 65 0.57 7.70 -21.52
CA PRO A 65 0.28 6.79 -20.42
C PRO A 65 1.39 5.73 -20.35
N PRO A 66 1.83 5.33 -19.14
CA PRO A 66 2.89 4.34 -19.00
C PRO A 66 2.47 3.07 -19.76
N SER A 67 3.35 2.61 -20.67
CA SER A 67 3.12 1.41 -21.46
C SER A 67 2.86 0.24 -20.51
N SER A 68 1.65 -0.28 -20.50
CA SER A 68 1.34 -1.49 -19.74
C SER A 68 2.04 -2.67 -20.42
N THR A 69 2.98 -3.30 -19.75
CA THR A 69 3.51 -4.61 -20.19
C THR A 69 2.31 -5.56 -20.33
N PRO A 70 2.21 -6.34 -21.43
CA PRO A 70 1.11 -7.28 -21.60
C PRO A 70 1.02 -8.21 -20.38
N ALA A 71 -0.18 -8.38 -19.84
CA ALA A 71 -0.41 -9.30 -18.74
C ALA A 71 -0.38 -10.75 -19.26
N VAL A 72 0.31 -11.64 -18.54
CA VAL A 72 0.30 -13.09 -18.80
C VAL A 72 -0.89 -13.79 -18.16
N ALA A 73 -1.49 -13.16 -17.14
CA ALA A 73 -2.73 -13.60 -16.49
C ALA A 73 -3.40 -12.40 -15.78
N THR A 74 -4.69 -12.51 -15.52
CA THR A 74 -5.47 -11.49 -14.80
C THR A 74 -6.29 -12.15 -13.71
N ALA A 75 -6.53 -11.42 -12.62
CA ALA A 75 -7.45 -11.81 -11.56
C ALA A 75 -8.39 -10.64 -11.28
N ASP A 76 -9.69 -10.92 -11.14
CA ASP A 76 -10.69 -9.92 -10.78
C ASP A 76 -10.75 -9.80 -9.25
N GLY A 77 -10.82 -8.56 -8.77
CA GLY A 77 -11.00 -8.26 -7.35
C GLY A 77 -12.42 -8.49 -6.88
N GLU A 78 -12.62 -8.69 -5.57
CA GLU A 78 -13.94 -8.77 -4.93
C GLU A 78 -14.75 -7.47 -5.13
N THR A 79 -14.08 -6.34 -5.26
CA THR A 79 -14.70 -5.06 -5.59
C THR A 79 -14.78 -4.91 -7.13
N PRO A 80 -15.96 -4.65 -7.68
CA PRO A 80 -16.12 -4.43 -9.13
C PRO A 80 -15.19 -3.33 -9.67
N GLY A 81 -14.54 -3.59 -10.80
CA GLY A 81 -13.60 -2.68 -11.44
C GLY A 81 -12.15 -2.79 -10.95
N ILE A 82 -11.89 -3.51 -9.84
CA ILE A 82 -10.53 -3.77 -9.39
C ILE A 82 -9.98 -5.01 -10.11
N LYS A 83 -8.75 -4.91 -10.63
CA LYS A 83 -8.09 -6.02 -11.34
C LYS A 83 -6.63 -6.12 -10.94
N ALA A 84 -6.12 -7.34 -10.86
CA ALA A 84 -4.70 -7.63 -10.79
C ALA A 84 -4.24 -8.20 -12.14
N GLU A 85 -3.27 -7.56 -12.75
CA GLU A 85 -2.69 -7.95 -14.04
C GLU A 85 -1.29 -8.49 -13.78
N ILE A 86 -1.10 -9.80 -13.85
CA ILE A 86 0.18 -10.47 -13.66
C ILE A 86 1.00 -10.25 -14.93
N GLN A 87 2.12 -9.55 -14.81
CA GLN A 87 3.00 -9.20 -15.91
C GLN A 87 4.11 -10.24 -16.13
N GLU A 88 4.65 -10.76 -15.03
CA GLU A 88 5.76 -11.69 -15.07
C GLU A 88 5.78 -12.55 -13.80
N LEU A 89 6.04 -13.84 -13.98
CA LEU A 89 6.47 -14.73 -12.92
C LEU A 89 7.77 -15.41 -13.38
N LYS A 90 8.90 -14.89 -12.90
CA LYS A 90 10.23 -15.27 -13.40
C LYS A 90 11.05 -16.04 -12.39
N ARG A 91 11.66 -17.14 -12.86
CA ARG A 91 12.64 -17.90 -12.10
C ARG A 91 14.00 -17.20 -12.15
N ASN A 92 14.59 -16.97 -10.98
CA ASN A 92 15.91 -16.36 -10.85
C ASN A 92 16.99 -17.43 -10.55
N SER A 93 18.25 -17.04 -10.82
CA SER A 93 19.42 -17.83 -10.48
C SER A 93 19.57 -17.92 -8.98
N GLY A 94 19.26 -18.66 -8.20
CA GLY A 94 19.34 -18.68 -6.71
C GLY A 94 18.11 -19.26 -6.05
N GLY A 95 17.33 -20.02 -6.84
CA GLY A 95 16.23 -20.81 -6.31
C GLY A 95 15.03 -19.98 -5.83
N THR A 96 14.81 -18.82 -6.44
CA THR A 96 13.66 -17.95 -6.14
C THR A 96 12.85 -17.66 -7.40
N LEU A 97 11.55 -17.34 -7.19
CA LEU A 97 10.69 -16.70 -8.20
C LEU A 97 10.49 -15.23 -7.86
N THR A 98 10.39 -14.39 -8.89
CA THR A 98 9.91 -13.02 -8.76
C THR A 98 8.58 -12.87 -9.50
N LEU A 99 7.54 -12.51 -8.79
CA LEU A 99 6.26 -12.11 -9.34
C LEU A 99 6.26 -10.59 -9.52
N LYS A 100 5.83 -10.12 -10.69
CA LYS A 100 5.50 -8.71 -10.95
C LYS A 100 4.06 -8.62 -11.42
N LEU A 101 3.32 -7.72 -10.84
CA LEU A 101 1.93 -7.49 -11.20
C LEU A 101 1.56 -6.02 -11.08
N SER A 102 0.54 -5.61 -11.80
CA SER A 102 -0.07 -4.28 -11.72
C SER A 102 -1.46 -4.42 -11.15
N LEU A 103 -1.75 -3.69 -10.09
CA LEU A 103 -3.10 -3.54 -9.55
C LEU A 103 -3.75 -2.34 -10.25
N PHE A 104 -4.87 -2.57 -10.91
CA PHE A 104 -5.66 -1.54 -11.57
C PHE A 104 -6.93 -1.28 -10.76
N ASN A 105 -7.16 -0.03 -10.43
CA ASN A 105 -8.39 0.41 -9.78
C ASN A 105 -9.28 1.13 -10.79
N GLY A 106 -10.14 0.39 -11.47
CA GLY A 106 -11.15 0.92 -12.39
C GLY A 106 -12.44 1.38 -11.72
N SER A 107 -12.49 1.42 -10.37
CA SER A 107 -13.64 1.98 -9.64
C SER A 107 -13.54 3.50 -9.52
N ASP A 108 -14.58 4.12 -9.01
CA ASP A 108 -14.68 5.56 -8.76
C ASP A 108 -14.12 5.99 -7.37
N LYS A 109 -13.59 5.05 -6.59
CA LYS A 109 -13.09 5.26 -5.24
C LYS A 109 -11.65 4.79 -5.10
N GLU A 110 -10.94 5.38 -4.17
CA GLU A 110 -9.62 4.93 -3.77
C GLU A 110 -9.68 3.54 -3.13
N LEU A 111 -8.77 2.65 -3.52
CA LEU A 111 -8.57 1.33 -2.93
C LEU A 111 -7.45 1.41 -1.88
N GLY A 112 -7.81 1.30 -0.62
CA GLY A 112 -6.84 1.25 0.48
C GLY A 112 -6.26 -0.15 0.67
N PHE A 113 -4.96 -0.24 0.95
CA PHE A 113 -4.27 -1.51 1.20
C PHE A 113 -4.31 -1.91 2.67
N GLY A 114 -3.89 -1.04 3.57
CA GLY A 114 -3.88 -1.32 5.00
C GLY A 114 -3.25 -2.67 5.35
N TYR A 115 -3.99 -3.50 6.08
CA TYR A 115 -3.61 -4.89 6.42
C TYR A 115 -4.12 -5.93 5.42
N ASN A 116 -4.93 -5.54 4.44
CA ASN A 116 -5.72 -6.47 3.63
C ASN A 116 -4.88 -7.32 2.68
N PHE A 117 -3.70 -6.85 2.27
CA PHE A 117 -2.82 -7.52 1.32
C PHE A 117 -1.58 -8.15 1.97
N GLY A 118 -1.38 -7.90 3.26
CA GLY A 118 -0.30 -8.49 4.04
C GLY A 118 -0.59 -9.94 4.45
N ASP A 119 0.44 -10.63 4.93
CA ASP A 119 0.28 -11.95 5.52
C ASP A 119 -0.41 -11.81 6.90
N PRO A 120 -1.54 -12.49 7.14
CA PRO A 120 -2.26 -12.40 8.41
C PRO A 120 -1.44 -12.88 9.62
N ASP A 121 -0.50 -13.81 9.43
CA ASP A 121 0.37 -14.30 10.51
C ASP A 121 1.46 -13.28 10.87
N HIS A 122 1.72 -12.30 10.00
CA HIS A 122 2.72 -11.25 10.17
C HIS A 122 2.11 -9.84 10.20
N HIS A 123 0.93 -9.72 10.69
CA HIS A 123 0.00 -8.60 10.60
C HIS A 123 0.64 -7.20 10.77
N ILE A 124 1.43 -7.01 11.85
CA ILE A 124 2.03 -5.69 12.14
C ILE A 124 3.16 -5.34 11.15
N LYS A 125 3.98 -6.32 10.77
CA LYS A 125 5.12 -6.11 9.87
C LYS A 125 4.68 -5.93 8.42
N ASP A 126 3.54 -6.48 8.06
CA ASP A 126 3.01 -6.51 6.70
C ASP A 126 1.97 -5.43 6.40
N PHE A 127 1.81 -4.46 7.31
CA PHE A 127 0.97 -3.30 7.02
C PHE A 127 1.43 -2.58 5.74
N GLY A 128 0.49 -2.34 4.81
CA GLY A 128 0.80 -1.72 3.52
C GLY A 128 1.78 -2.54 2.68
N SER A 129 1.80 -3.86 2.79
CA SER A 129 2.61 -4.75 1.98
C SER A 129 1.74 -5.68 1.13
N VAL A 130 2.36 -6.39 0.20
CA VAL A 130 1.74 -7.46 -0.59
C VAL A 130 2.22 -8.84 -0.13
N GLY A 131 2.62 -8.98 1.13
CA GLY A 131 3.15 -10.20 1.72
C GLY A 131 2.18 -11.37 1.80
N GLY A 132 0.87 -11.13 1.69
CA GLY A 132 -0.17 -12.16 1.71
C GLY A 132 -0.38 -12.91 0.39
N ILE A 133 0.31 -12.51 -0.68
CA ILE A 133 0.26 -13.25 -1.95
C ILE A 133 0.88 -14.63 -1.76
N SER A 134 0.30 -15.65 -2.39
CA SER A 134 0.85 -17.00 -2.36
C SER A 134 0.78 -17.68 -3.73
N LEU A 135 1.67 -18.66 -3.94
CA LEU A 135 1.65 -19.49 -5.12
C LEU A 135 1.20 -20.90 -4.71
N ILE A 136 0.33 -21.51 -5.51
CA ILE A 136 -0.23 -22.84 -5.25
C ILE A 136 0.18 -23.78 -6.38
N ASP A 137 1.01 -24.75 -6.06
CA ASP A 137 1.30 -25.89 -6.91
C ASP A 137 0.23 -26.96 -6.68
N ALA A 138 -0.75 -27.00 -7.56
CA ALA A 138 -1.87 -27.95 -7.44
C ALA A 138 -1.43 -29.41 -7.67
N VAL A 139 -0.40 -29.64 -8.46
CA VAL A 139 0.12 -30.99 -8.78
C VAL A 139 0.82 -31.59 -7.56
N ASN A 140 1.77 -30.86 -6.98
CA ASN A 140 2.53 -31.30 -5.81
C ASN A 140 1.84 -30.96 -4.47
N LYS A 141 0.66 -30.34 -4.51
CA LYS A 141 -0.13 -29.92 -3.32
C LYS A 141 0.69 -29.06 -2.36
N LYS A 142 1.45 -28.12 -2.91
CA LYS A 142 2.34 -27.26 -2.13
C LYS A 142 1.98 -25.79 -2.30
N LYS A 143 1.98 -25.06 -1.16
CA LYS A 143 1.82 -23.61 -1.11
C LYS A 143 3.16 -22.96 -0.86
N TYR A 144 3.50 -21.94 -1.64
CA TYR A 144 4.69 -21.11 -1.46
C TYR A 144 4.25 -19.73 -0.99
N LEU A 145 4.78 -19.30 0.14
CA LEU A 145 4.55 -17.98 0.71
C LEU A 145 5.64 -17.02 0.24
N VAL A 146 5.38 -15.72 0.36
CA VAL A 146 6.38 -14.69 0.09
C VAL A 146 7.60 -14.92 0.97
N ALA A 147 8.78 -14.89 0.37
CA ALA A 147 10.04 -15.05 1.10
C ALA A 147 10.24 -13.89 2.08
N ARG A 148 10.90 -14.19 3.20
CA ARG A 148 11.21 -13.23 4.25
C ARG A 148 12.70 -13.21 4.53
N ASP A 149 13.19 -12.08 5.03
CA ASP A 149 14.56 -11.93 5.49
C ASP A 149 14.74 -12.45 6.94
N SER A 150 15.94 -12.28 7.49
CA SER A 150 16.26 -12.70 8.87
C SER A 150 15.53 -11.91 9.95
N GLU A 151 14.98 -10.76 9.62
CA GLU A 151 14.19 -9.91 10.50
C GLU A 151 12.68 -10.14 10.34
N ASP A 152 12.32 -11.20 9.60
CA ASP A 152 10.96 -11.56 9.29
C ASP A 152 10.19 -10.48 8.48
N THR A 153 10.92 -9.73 7.66
CA THR A 153 10.35 -8.75 6.74
C THR A 153 10.14 -9.38 5.36
N CYS A 154 8.97 -9.17 4.75
CA CYS A 154 8.70 -9.75 3.42
C CYS A 154 9.64 -9.18 2.36
N LEU A 155 10.09 -10.02 1.43
CA LEU A 155 10.77 -9.61 0.20
C LEU A 155 9.71 -9.28 -0.85
N CYS A 156 9.05 -8.14 -0.66
CA CYS A 156 7.90 -7.71 -1.46
C CYS A 156 7.77 -6.18 -1.48
N SER A 157 6.87 -5.65 -2.32
CA SER A 157 6.47 -4.24 -2.25
C SER A 157 5.85 -3.92 -0.90
N ARG A 158 6.34 -2.85 -0.28
CA ARG A 158 5.92 -2.34 1.02
C ARG A 158 5.61 -0.86 0.93
N SER A 159 5.01 -0.31 1.97
CA SER A 159 4.57 1.08 2.03
C SER A 159 3.56 1.43 0.92
N VAL A 160 2.78 0.44 0.53
CA VAL A 160 1.67 0.59 -0.39
C VAL A 160 0.46 1.02 0.42
N ASN A 161 0.04 2.28 0.30
CA ASN A 161 -1.07 2.79 1.09
C ASN A 161 -2.40 2.65 0.35
N SER A 162 -2.44 3.07 -0.92
CA SER A 162 -3.66 3.06 -1.72
C SER A 162 -3.38 3.12 -3.22
N VAL A 163 -4.41 2.85 -4.02
CA VAL A 163 -4.46 3.09 -5.46
C VAL A 163 -5.66 3.99 -5.74
N GLY A 164 -5.43 5.15 -6.32
CA GLY A 164 -6.49 6.10 -6.69
C GLY A 164 -7.42 5.55 -7.76
N ALA A 165 -8.60 6.19 -7.89
CA ALA A 165 -9.58 5.85 -8.94
C ALA A 165 -8.97 6.01 -10.34
N GLY A 166 -9.09 5.01 -11.19
CA GLY A 166 -8.51 4.98 -12.53
C GLY A 166 -6.99 4.74 -12.58
N GLU A 167 -6.34 4.59 -11.44
CA GLU A 167 -4.88 4.46 -11.35
C GLU A 167 -4.41 3.00 -11.39
N ARG A 168 -3.11 2.85 -11.65
CA ARG A 168 -2.36 1.58 -11.63
C ARG A 168 -1.21 1.66 -10.65
N LEU A 169 -0.99 0.56 -9.93
CA LEU A 169 0.13 0.41 -9.02
C LEU A 169 0.90 -0.86 -9.34
N ASN A 170 2.17 -0.73 -9.67
CA ASN A 170 3.05 -1.86 -9.91
C ASN A 170 3.65 -2.35 -8.59
N VAL A 171 3.50 -3.65 -8.34
CA VAL A 171 4.01 -4.31 -7.14
C VAL A 171 4.74 -5.60 -7.51
N TRP A 172 5.58 -6.07 -6.61
CA TRP A 172 6.35 -7.29 -6.78
C TRP A 172 6.45 -8.08 -5.46
N ALA A 173 6.69 -9.37 -5.59
CA ALA A 173 6.98 -10.26 -4.47
C ALA A 173 7.95 -11.37 -4.89
N LYS A 174 8.79 -11.83 -3.96
CA LYS A 174 9.68 -12.97 -4.15
C LYS A 174 9.19 -14.19 -3.39
N PHE A 175 9.40 -15.36 -4.00
CA PHE A 175 9.01 -16.65 -3.44
C PHE A 175 10.18 -17.65 -3.53
N PRO A 176 10.23 -18.67 -2.68
CA PRO A 176 11.02 -19.85 -2.94
C PRO A 176 10.59 -20.48 -4.28
N ALA A 177 11.52 -20.92 -5.11
CA ALA A 177 11.18 -21.53 -6.38
C ALA A 177 10.64 -22.95 -6.19
N PRO A 178 9.58 -23.35 -6.92
CA PRO A 178 9.19 -24.75 -7.02
C PRO A 178 10.25 -25.55 -7.79
N PRO A 179 10.17 -26.89 -7.82
CA PRO A 179 11.02 -27.74 -8.68
C PRO A 179 11.00 -27.29 -10.14
N ASP A 180 12.07 -27.60 -10.88
CA ASP A 180 12.27 -27.08 -12.26
C ASP A 180 11.28 -27.64 -13.29
N ASP A 181 10.66 -28.77 -13.01
CA ASP A 181 9.60 -29.39 -13.82
C ASP A 181 8.26 -28.65 -13.71
N VAL A 182 8.07 -27.81 -12.67
CA VAL A 182 6.87 -26.98 -12.54
C VAL A 182 6.99 -25.77 -13.47
N GLN A 183 6.22 -25.79 -14.57
CA GLN A 183 6.23 -24.75 -15.60
C GLN A 183 5.08 -23.74 -15.44
N LYS A 184 4.05 -24.09 -14.66
CA LYS A 184 2.89 -23.26 -14.39
C LYS A 184 2.49 -23.40 -12.94
N ILE A 185 1.90 -22.36 -12.37
CA ILE A 185 1.47 -22.33 -10.98
C ILE A 185 0.29 -21.39 -10.80
N ASN A 186 -0.58 -21.66 -9.83
CA ASN A 186 -1.69 -20.74 -9.54
C ASN A 186 -1.20 -19.64 -8.60
N VAL A 187 -1.63 -18.40 -8.86
CA VAL A 187 -1.32 -17.23 -8.05
C VAL A 187 -2.57 -16.82 -7.28
N THR A 188 -2.48 -16.76 -5.96
CA THR A 188 -3.56 -16.29 -5.10
C THR A 188 -3.17 -14.96 -4.49
N ILE A 189 -3.98 -13.93 -4.76
CA ILE A 189 -3.84 -12.58 -4.22
C ILE A 189 -5.00 -12.37 -3.24
N PRO A 190 -4.77 -11.86 -2.01
CA PRO A 190 -5.86 -11.55 -1.09
C PRO A 190 -6.91 -10.64 -1.74
N HIS A 191 -8.19 -10.95 -1.55
CA HIS A 191 -9.34 -10.22 -2.12
C HIS A 191 -9.48 -10.26 -3.65
N PHE A 192 -8.80 -11.22 -4.30
CA PHE A 192 -8.94 -11.46 -5.75
C PHE A 192 -9.28 -12.93 -6.01
N SER A 193 -9.92 -13.16 -7.15
CA SER A 193 -10.06 -14.52 -7.68
C SER A 193 -8.66 -15.11 -7.96
N PRO A 194 -8.46 -16.42 -7.77
CA PRO A 194 -7.20 -17.05 -8.16
C PRO A 194 -6.91 -16.86 -9.65
N ALA A 195 -5.65 -16.61 -9.98
CA ALA A 195 -5.15 -16.68 -11.35
C ALA A 195 -4.53 -18.07 -11.56
N ASP A 196 -5.20 -18.89 -12.35
CA ASP A 196 -4.76 -20.27 -12.59
C ASP A 196 -3.77 -20.36 -13.74
N ASP A 197 -2.93 -21.41 -13.71
CA ASP A 197 -2.00 -21.78 -14.78
C ASP A 197 -1.03 -20.66 -15.23
N VAL A 198 -0.62 -19.79 -14.31
CA VAL A 198 0.32 -18.70 -14.60
C VAL A 198 1.67 -19.30 -15.03
N PRO A 199 2.18 -18.96 -16.24
CA PRO A 199 3.44 -19.53 -16.73
C PRO A 199 4.65 -18.99 -15.94
N ILE A 200 5.60 -19.86 -15.64
CA ILE A 200 6.88 -19.50 -15.03
C ILE A 200 7.91 -19.31 -16.15
N SER A 201 8.39 -18.07 -16.34
CA SER A 201 9.46 -17.75 -17.27
C SER A 201 10.86 -18.01 -16.66
N ARG A 202 11.87 -18.15 -17.52
CA ARG A 202 13.29 -18.32 -17.15
C ARG A 202 14.12 -17.10 -17.52
#